data_c333b96d076f5a80573832b3e18ae6c9
#
_entry.id   c333b96d076f5a80573832b3e18ae6c9
#
_cell.length_a   1.000
_cell.length_b   1.000
_cell.length_c   1.000
_cell.angle_alpha   90.00
_cell.angle_beta   90.00
_cell.angle_gamma   90.00
#
_symmetry.space_group_name_H-M   'P 1'
#
loop_
_entity.id
_entity.type
_entity.pdbx_description
1 polymer ?
#
loop_
_entity_poly.entity_id
_entity_poly.type
_entity_poly.pdbx_seq_one_letter_code
_entity_poly.pdbx_strand_id
1 'polypeptide(L)'
;ISPDKRDIFVTINLLEGDRYRISDVRLAGDLVLTERQLNPFIVVKPGQSYSQQLITQSADLIRLRLSEEGYAFATVDPVPELDREAKTAAITLYVEPKSRVYVRRVNFIGTSSIDDEVLRREVRQLEDGYLSNSRLERSKIRLQRLPYIEKVEETTNPVPGTPDLVDLDFDIKEGLPGQFGGGVGY
;
A
#
# COMPACT_ATOMS: atom_id res chain seq x y z
N ILE A 1 18.09 34.96 14.76
CA ILE A 1 18.34 35.89 13.63
C ILE A 1 19.55 36.72 14.04
N SER A 2 20.55 36.82 13.17
CA SER A 2 21.69 37.69 13.38
C SER A 2 21.29 39.16 13.50
N PRO A 3 22.05 40.02 14.17
CA PRO A 3 21.73 41.45 14.30
C PRO A 3 21.54 42.17 12.96
N ASP A 4 22.17 41.72 11.90
CA ASP A 4 22.08 42.22 10.54
C ASP A 4 20.94 41.61 9.71
N LYS A 5 20.14 40.69 10.30
CA LYS A 5 18.99 39.97 9.72
C LYS A 5 19.33 39.12 8.46
N ARG A 6 20.61 38.77 8.27
CA ARG A 6 21.03 37.97 7.11
C ARG A 6 21.06 36.47 7.39
N ASP A 7 21.27 36.10 8.66
CA ASP A 7 21.42 34.71 9.07
C ASP A 7 20.37 34.34 10.11
N ILE A 8 19.83 33.12 9.99
CA ILE A 8 18.93 32.51 10.96
C ILE A 8 19.66 31.33 11.59
N PHE A 9 19.94 31.42 12.88
CA PHE A 9 20.47 30.30 13.64
C PHE A 9 19.32 29.50 14.24
N VAL A 10 19.26 28.22 13.90
CA VAL A 10 18.28 27.26 14.47
C VAL A 10 19.06 26.28 15.32
N THR A 11 18.82 26.30 16.62
CA THR A 11 19.38 25.32 17.53
C THR A 11 18.31 24.27 17.82
N ILE A 12 18.59 23.01 17.47
CA ILE A 12 17.71 21.87 17.75
C ILE A 12 18.34 21.07 18.89
N ASN A 13 17.71 21.06 20.04
CA ASN A 13 18.10 20.22 21.17
C ASN A 13 17.41 18.87 21.06
N LEU A 14 18.19 17.81 20.86
CA LEU A 14 17.70 16.43 20.78
C LEU A 14 18.04 15.72 22.09
N LEU A 15 17.03 15.12 22.69
CA LEU A 15 17.18 14.14 23.77
C LEU A 15 16.97 12.76 23.15
N GLU A 16 18.01 11.96 23.04
CA GLU A 16 17.87 10.57 22.65
C GLU A 16 17.16 9.80 23.77
N GLY A 17 16.06 9.13 23.41
CA GLY A 17 15.36 8.22 24.32
C GLY A 17 16.11 6.87 24.50
N ASP A 18 15.62 6.06 25.40
CA ASP A 18 16.15 4.71 25.62
C ASP A 18 15.96 3.82 24.37
N ARG A 19 16.94 2.94 24.13
CA ARG A 19 16.83 1.93 23.08
C ARG A 19 16.11 0.71 23.64
N TYR A 20 15.02 0.33 22.98
CA TYR A 20 14.24 -0.85 23.33
C TYR A 20 14.60 -2.03 22.42
N ARG A 21 14.44 -3.26 22.95
CA ARG A 21 14.55 -4.50 22.17
C ARG A 21 13.17 -5.13 22.08
N ILE A 22 12.87 -5.74 20.96
CA ILE A 22 11.63 -6.52 20.81
C ILE A 22 11.71 -7.77 21.68
N SER A 23 10.78 -7.91 22.63
CA SER A 23 10.67 -9.10 23.47
C SER A 23 9.81 -10.18 22.81
N ASP A 24 8.72 -9.78 22.17
CA ASP A 24 7.77 -10.69 21.55
C ASP A 24 7.01 -10.02 20.43
N VAL A 25 6.48 -10.82 19.48
CA VAL A 25 5.61 -10.36 18.40
C VAL A 25 4.43 -11.31 18.28
N ARG A 26 3.22 -10.80 18.43
CA ARG A 26 1.97 -11.58 18.44
C ARG A 26 0.99 -11.07 17.40
N LEU A 27 0.19 -11.99 16.87
CA LEU A 27 -0.99 -11.69 16.09
C LEU A 27 -2.22 -11.74 17.02
N ALA A 28 -3.17 -10.81 16.84
CA ALA A 28 -4.43 -10.79 17.56
C ALA A 28 -5.55 -10.26 16.65
N GLY A 29 -6.78 -10.33 17.13
CA GLY A 29 -7.96 -9.90 16.39
C GLY A 29 -8.64 -11.04 15.63
N ASP A 30 -9.30 -10.72 14.52
CA ASP A 30 -10.02 -11.70 13.71
C ASP A 30 -9.09 -12.27 12.62
N LEU A 31 -8.51 -13.45 12.93
CA LEU A 31 -7.56 -14.10 12.04
C LEU A 31 -8.30 -15.02 11.06
N VAL A 32 -8.74 -14.45 9.92
CA VAL A 32 -9.34 -15.23 8.80
C VAL A 32 -8.32 -16.12 8.09
N LEU A 33 -7.04 -15.83 8.24
CA LEU A 33 -5.92 -16.70 7.86
C LEU A 33 -5.24 -17.22 9.12
N THR A 34 -4.70 -18.44 9.05
CA THR A 34 -3.98 -19.02 10.17
C THR A 34 -2.69 -18.26 10.47
N GLU A 35 -2.25 -18.25 11.72
CA GLU A 35 -0.94 -17.68 12.10
C GLU A 35 0.20 -18.24 11.24
N ARG A 36 0.16 -19.53 10.91
CA ARG A 36 1.16 -20.17 10.03
C ARG A 36 1.23 -19.51 8.64
N GLN A 37 0.11 -19.02 8.15
CA GLN A 37 0.03 -18.33 6.84
C GLN A 37 0.47 -16.86 6.94
N LEU A 38 0.34 -16.22 8.11
CA LEU A 38 0.69 -14.83 8.34
C LEU A 38 2.12 -14.63 8.85
N ASN A 39 2.66 -15.56 9.65
CA ASN A 39 4.00 -15.47 10.23
C ASN A 39 5.15 -15.20 9.23
N PRO A 40 5.13 -15.73 7.97
CA PRO A 40 6.17 -15.39 6.99
C PRO A 40 6.24 -13.90 6.60
N PHE A 41 5.15 -13.15 6.84
CA PHE A 41 5.05 -11.73 6.53
C PHE A 41 5.47 -10.82 7.69
N ILE A 42 5.75 -11.39 8.87
CA ILE A 42 6.27 -10.66 10.02
C ILE A 42 7.80 -10.58 9.90
N VAL A 43 8.27 -9.41 9.48
CA VAL A 43 9.72 -9.15 9.29
C VAL A 43 10.40 -8.74 10.59
N VAL A 44 9.67 -8.14 11.52
CA VAL A 44 10.17 -7.81 12.86
C VAL A 44 10.24 -9.08 13.71
N LYS A 45 11.36 -9.28 14.44
CA LYS A 45 11.59 -10.52 15.21
C LYS A 45 12.01 -10.20 16.65
N PRO A 46 11.66 -11.07 17.61
CA PRO A 46 12.19 -10.98 18.97
C PRO A 46 13.72 -10.91 19.00
N GLY A 47 14.26 -10.11 19.92
CA GLY A 47 15.70 -9.87 20.08
C GLY A 47 16.27 -8.71 19.24
N GLN A 48 15.57 -8.26 18.20
CA GLN A 48 15.98 -7.10 17.41
C GLN A 48 15.79 -5.79 18.18
N SER A 49 16.51 -4.76 17.78
CA SER A 49 16.23 -3.39 18.23
C SER A 49 14.87 -2.94 17.74
N TYR A 50 14.15 -2.20 18.58
CA TYR A 50 12.87 -1.61 18.19
C TYR A 50 13.03 -0.76 16.92
N SER A 51 12.23 -1.06 15.92
CA SER A 51 12.19 -0.33 14.66
C SER A 51 10.75 -0.17 14.21
N GLN A 52 10.26 1.06 14.27
CA GLN A 52 8.93 1.39 13.78
C GLN A 52 8.76 1.02 12.30
N GLN A 53 9.83 1.19 11.52
CA GLN A 53 9.82 0.84 10.10
C GLN A 53 9.55 -0.64 9.87
N LEU A 54 10.23 -1.55 10.59
CA LEU A 54 10.04 -3.00 10.45
C LEU A 54 8.65 -3.43 10.94
N ILE A 55 8.13 -2.77 11.98
CA ILE A 55 6.79 -3.03 12.50
C ILE A 55 5.74 -2.63 11.47
N THR A 56 5.84 -1.42 10.91
CA THR A 56 4.93 -0.94 9.86
C THR A 56 5.01 -1.83 8.62
N GLN A 57 6.23 -2.19 8.20
CA GLN A 57 6.44 -3.10 7.07
C GLN A 57 5.76 -4.46 7.29
N SER A 58 5.84 -5.01 8.51
CA SER A 58 5.14 -6.26 8.84
C SER A 58 3.63 -6.11 8.72
N ALA A 59 3.06 -5.03 9.23
CA ALA A 59 1.63 -4.73 9.11
C ALA A 59 1.21 -4.59 7.64
N ASP A 60 2.00 -3.89 6.83
CA ASP A 60 1.73 -3.70 5.39
C ASP A 60 1.76 -5.03 4.62
N LEU A 61 2.73 -5.89 4.89
CA LEU A 61 2.83 -7.21 4.26
C LEU A 61 1.66 -8.11 4.63
N ILE A 62 1.21 -8.07 5.90
CA ILE A 62 0.03 -8.82 6.34
C ILE A 62 -1.23 -8.28 5.64
N ARG A 63 -1.40 -6.95 5.55
CA ARG A 63 -2.52 -6.35 4.81
C ARG A 63 -2.51 -6.76 3.33
N LEU A 64 -1.34 -6.75 2.70
CA LEU A 64 -1.20 -7.21 1.32
C LEU A 64 -1.61 -8.68 1.19
N ARG A 65 -1.18 -9.56 2.10
CA ARG A 65 -1.55 -10.98 2.09
C ARG A 65 -3.06 -11.17 2.26
N LEU A 66 -3.71 -10.40 3.14
CA LEU A 66 -5.16 -10.44 3.33
C LEU A 66 -5.90 -9.98 2.07
N SER A 67 -5.40 -8.94 1.38
CA SER A 67 -6.01 -8.45 0.16
C SER A 67 -6.00 -9.47 -0.98
N GLU A 68 -5.01 -10.38 -1.03
CA GLU A 68 -4.99 -11.48 -2.01
C GLU A 68 -6.16 -12.47 -1.84
N GLU A 69 -6.74 -12.54 -0.64
CA GLU A 69 -7.90 -13.36 -0.33
C GLU A 69 -9.22 -12.57 -0.42
N GLY A 70 -9.15 -11.33 -0.93
CA GLY A 70 -10.31 -10.47 -1.13
C GLY A 70 -10.62 -9.50 0.04
N TYR A 71 -9.81 -9.50 1.09
CA TYR A 71 -9.94 -8.57 2.22
C TYR A 71 -9.17 -7.27 1.94
N ALA A 72 -9.55 -6.58 0.87
CA ALA A 72 -8.81 -5.43 0.35
C ALA A 72 -8.77 -4.24 1.33
N PHE A 73 -9.75 -4.13 2.20
CA PHE A 73 -9.84 -3.06 3.21
C PHE A 73 -9.44 -3.51 4.62
N ALA A 74 -8.74 -4.64 4.73
CA ALA A 74 -8.22 -5.10 6.01
C ALA A 74 -7.32 -4.05 6.65
N THR A 75 -7.43 -3.91 7.99
CA THR A 75 -6.49 -3.12 8.78
C THR A 75 -5.62 -4.03 9.64
N VAL A 76 -4.39 -3.60 9.85
CA VAL A 76 -3.46 -4.26 10.77
C VAL A 76 -2.80 -3.16 11.58
N ASP A 77 -3.15 -3.10 12.86
CA ASP A 77 -2.73 -2.03 13.75
C ASP A 77 -1.68 -2.55 14.74
N PRO A 78 -0.43 -2.11 14.65
CA PRO A 78 0.61 -2.50 15.58
C PRO A 78 0.48 -1.73 16.89
N VAL A 79 0.38 -2.46 17.99
CA VAL A 79 0.33 -1.91 19.36
C VAL A 79 1.58 -2.33 20.12
N PRO A 80 2.52 -1.41 20.38
CA PRO A 80 3.68 -1.69 21.21
C PRO A 80 3.35 -1.56 22.70
N GLU A 81 3.74 -2.54 23.50
CA GLU A 81 3.75 -2.52 24.95
C GLU A 81 5.19 -2.41 25.44
N LEU A 82 5.52 -1.26 26.05
CA LEU A 82 6.88 -0.94 26.49
C LEU A 82 7.09 -1.30 27.95
N ASP A 83 8.09 -2.14 28.22
CA ASP A 83 8.65 -2.34 29.56
C ASP A 83 9.87 -1.43 29.72
N ARG A 84 9.70 -0.38 30.55
CA ARG A 84 10.75 0.63 30.78
C ARG A 84 11.90 0.10 31.65
N GLU A 85 11.62 -0.84 32.55
CA GLU A 85 12.62 -1.40 33.46
C GLU A 85 13.51 -2.40 32.69
N ALA A 86 12.89 -3.31 31.94
CA ALA A 86 13.61 -4.27 31.11
C ALA A 86 14.13 -3.67 29.79
N LYS A 87 13.71 -2.46 29.40
CA LYS A 87 13.98 -1.81 28.10
C LYS A 87 13.59 -2.71 26.92
N THR A 88 12.42 -3.33 27.04
CA THR A 88 11.85 -4.22 26.03
C THR A 88 10.50 -3.73 25.54
N ALA A 89 10.12 -4.18 24.33
CA ALA A 89 8.85 -3.90 23.69
C ALA A 89 8.21 -5.19 23.19
N ALA A 90 7.02 -5.53 23.63
CA ALA A 90 6.19 -6.55 23.01
C ALA A 90 5.30 -5.88 21.97
N ILE A 91 5.20 -6.50 20.78
CA ILE A 91 4.40 -5.93 19.68
C ILE A 91 3.21 -6.85 19.42
N THR A 92 2.01 -6.30 19.50
CA THR A 92 0.79 -7.01 19.09
C THR A 92 0.27 -6.40 17.81
N LEU A 93 0.16 -7.21 16.75
CA LEU A 93 -0.41 -6.84 15.46
C LEU A 93 -1.89 -7.21 15.47
N TYR A 94 -2.77 -6.25 15.65
CA TYR A 94 -4.22 -6.45 15.64
C TYR A 94 -4.73 -6.47 14.21
N VAL A 95 -5.29 -7.61 13.81
CA VAL A 95 -5.83 -7.84 12.46
C VAL A 95 -7.36 -7.68 12.47
N GLU A 96 -7.86 -6.82 11.60
CA GLU A 96 -9.29 -6.65 11.33
C GLU A 96 -9.51 -6.80 9.81
N PRO A 97 -9.97 -7.97 9.33
CA PRO A 97 -10.06 -8.25 7.89
C PRO A 97 -11.18 -7.49 7.19
N LYS A 98 -12.21 -7.08 7.93
CA LYS A 98 -13.45 -6.53 7.36
C LYS A 98 -14.14 -7.52 6.41
N SER A 99 -15.04 -7.03 5.54
CA SER A 99 -15.74 -7.87 4.57
C SER A 99 -14.87 -8.14 3.33
N ARG A 100 -15.07 -9.28 2.70
CA ARG A 100 -14.55 -9.53 1.36
C ARG A 100 -15.21 -8.60 0.37
N VAL A 101 -14.44 -8.11 -0.59
CA VAL A 101 -14.90 -7.16 -1.59
C VAL A 101 -14.69 -7.74 -2.98
N TYR A 102 -15.71 -7.58 -3.84
CA TYR A 102 -15.70 -8.05 -5.22
C TYR A 102 -15.75 -6.86 -6.17
N VAL A 103 -15.13 -7.00 -7.31
CA VAL A 103 -15.17 -6.00 -8.37
C VAL A 103 -16.40 -6.24 -9.25
N ARG A 104 -17.32 -5.29 -9.27
CA ARG A 104 -18.50 -5.35 -10.14
C ARG A 104 -18.15 -4.97 -11.58
N ARG A 105 -17.42 -3.86 -11.76
CA ARG A 105 -17.06 -3.34 -13.08
C ARG A 105 -15.67 -2.71 -13.06
N VAL A 106 -15.02 -2.76 -14.21
CA VAL A 106 -13.79 -2.02 -14.49
C VAL A 106 -14.07 -1.03 -15.60
N ASN A 107 -13.95 0.24 -15.29
CA ASN A 107 -14.18 1.35 -16.21
C ASN A 107 -12.86 2.03 -16.56
N PHE A 108 -12.77 2.56 -17.79
CA PHE A 108 -11.68 3.40 -18.25
C PHE A 108 -12.23 4.79 -18.56
N ILE A 109 -11.63 5.81 -17.97
CA ILE A 109 -12.03 7.21 -18.05
C ILE A 109 -10.89 8.01 -18.65
N GLY A 110 -11.23 9.06 -19.40
CA GLY A 110 -10.22 9.97 -19.98
C GLY A 110 -9.55 9.46 -21.25
N THR A 111 -10.02 8.32 -21.81
CA THR A 111 -9.55 7.80 -23.09
C THR A 111 -10.47 8.25 -24.22
N SER A 112 -9.89 8.68 -25.33
CA SER A 112 -10.63 9.09 -26.54
C SER A 112 -10.11 8.39 -27.79
N SER A 113 -8.86 7.97 -27.79
CA SER A 113 -8.16 7.41 -28.96
C SER A 113 -7.82 5.94 -28.80
N ILE A 114 -7.98 5.38 -27.58
CA ILE A 114 -7.57 4.00 -27.27
C ILE A 114 -8.82 3.15 -27.11
N ASP A 115 -8.87 2.04 -27.83
CA ASP A 115 -9.94 1.06 -27.71
C ASP A 115 -9.95 0.40 -26.32
N ASP A 116 -11.14 0.29 -25.71
CA ASP A 116 -11.37 -0.34 -24.41
C ASP A 116 -10.77 -1.76 -24.34
N GLU A 117 -10.86 -2.52 -25.43
CA GLU A 117 -10.31 -3.88 -25.50
C GLU A 117 -8.79 -3.92 -25.30
N VAL A 118 -8.06 -2.92 -25.78
CA VAL A 118 -6.60 -2.81 -25.61
C VAL A 118 -6.25 -2.60 -24.14
N LEU A 119 -7.00 -1.73 -23.46
CA LEU A 119 -6.81 -1.45 -22.04
C LEU A 119 -7.15 -2.68 -21.19
N ARG A 120 -8.27 -3.35 -21.48
CA ARG A 120 -8.71 -4.56 -20.76
C ARG A 120 -7.70 -5.69 -20.80
N ARG A 121 -6.95 -5.85 -21.89
CA ARG A 121 -5.86 -6.85 -21.99
C ARG A 121 -4.73 -6.62 -20.99
N GLU A 122 -4.51 -5.39 -20.58
CA GLU A 122 -3.46 -5.04 -19.63
C GLU A 122 -3.92 -5.16 -18.16
N VAL A 123 -5.22 -5.12 -17.89
CA VAL A 123 -5.78 -5.25 -16.56
C VAL A 123 -5.69 -6.69 -16.05
N ARG A 124 -5.23 -6.84 -14.81
CA ARG A 124 -5.10 -8.14 -14.12
C ARG A 124 -6.20 -8.34 -13.08
N GLN A 125 -6.84 -7.27 -12.65
CA GLN A 125 -8.02 -7.35 -11.81
C GLN A 125 -9.23 -7.65 -12.71
N LEU A 126 -9.86 -8.79 -12.45
CA LEU A 126 -11.06 -9.22 -13.21
C LEU A 126 -12.33 -8.71 -12.54
N GLU A 127 -13.35 -8.44 -13.36
CA GLU A 127 -14.73 -8.27 -12.91
C GLU A 127 -15.24 -9.60 -12.32
N ASP A 128 -16.20 -9.53 -11.41
CA ASP A 128 -16.75 -10.64 -10.61
C ASP A 128 -15.72 -11.39 -9.74
N GLY A 129 -14.47 -10.94 -9.71
CA GLY A 129 -13.42 -11.46 -8.85
C GLY A 129 -13.23 -10.66 -7.57
N TYR A 130 -12.52 -11.26 -6.60
CA TYR A 130 -12.10 -10.54 -5.40
C TYR A 130 -11.22 -9.35 -5.77
N LEU A 131 -11.46 -8.22 -5.10
CA LEU A 131 -10.55 -7.09 -5.17
C LEU A 131 -9.22 -7.47 -4.52
N SER A 132 -8.13 -7.39 -5.29
CA SER A 132 -6.78 -7.65 -4.83
C SER A 132 -5.89 -6.44 -5.11
N ASN A 133 -5.32 -5.87 -4.05
CA ASN A 133 -4.46 -4.69 -4.17
C ASN A 133 -3.25 -4.96 -5.07
N SER A 134 -2.70 -6.16 -5.06
CA SER A 134 -1.57 -6.50 -5.94
C SER A 134 -1.99 -6.63 -7.41
N ARG A 135 -3.18 -7.15 -7.70
CA ARG A 135 -3.70 -7.19 -9.08
C ARG A 135 -4.02 -5.80 -9.60
N LEU A 136 -4.56 -4.94 -8.72
CA LEU A 136 -4.85 -3.55 -9.02
C LEU A 136 -3.55 -2.80 -9.39
N GLU A 137 -2.54 -2.88 -8.54
CA GLU A 137 -1.23 -2.25 -8.78
C GLU A 137 -0.55 -2.79 -10.04
N ARG A 138 -0.59 -4.10 -10.27
CA ARG A 138 -0.07 -4.70 -11.52
C ARG A 138 -0.83 -4.19 -12.75
N SER A 139 -2.13 -4.01 -12.66
CA SER A 139 -2.94 -3.44 -13.75
C SER A 139 -2.49 -2.03 -14.07
N LYS A 140 -2.35 -1.18 -13.05
CA LYS A 140 -1.86 0.19 -13.17
C LYS A 140 -0.48 0.25 -13.83
N ILE A 141 0.48 -0.53 -13.33
CA ILE A 141 1.84 -0.58 -13.89
C ILE A 141 1.82 -1.01 -15.36
N ARG A 142 0.99 -1.97 -15.73
CA ARG A 142 0.89 -2.45 -17.11
C ARG A 142 0.28 -1.41 -18.04
N LEU A 143 -0.78 -0.75 -17.61
CA LEU A 143 -1.40 0.35 -18.33
C LEU A 143 -0.39 1.49 -18.54
N GLN A 144 0.35 1.89 -17.51
CA GLN A 144 1.38 2.94 -17.60
C GLN A 144 2.56 2.61 -18.53
N ARG A 145 2.78 1.33 -18.86
CA ARG A 145 3.82 0.92 -19.81
C ARG A 145 3.42 1.10 -21.27
N LEU A 146 2.15 1.35 -21.56
CA LEU A 146 1.70 1.61 -22.91
C LEU A 146 2.25 2.96 -23.40
N PRO A 147 2.85 3.02 -24.60
CA PRO A 147 3.64 4.19 -25.04
C PRO A 147 2.82 5.47 -25.26
N TYR A 148 1.50 5.35 -25.31
CA TYR A 148 0.55 6.45 -25.50
C TYR A 148 -0.19 6.83 -24.21
N ILE A 149 0.23 6.30 -23.06
CA ILE A 149 -0.32 6.65 -21.76
C ILE A 149 0.73 7.43 -20.95
N GLU A 150 0.37 8.64 -20.53
CA GLU A 150 1.22 9.49 -19.71
C GLU A 150 1.04 9.16 -18.22
N LYS A 151 -0.21 8.95 -17.78
CA LYS A 151 -0.54 8.73 -16.37
C LYS A 151 -1.77 7.84 -16.24
N VAL A 152 -1.78 7.00 -15.20
CA VAL A 152 -2.95 6.22 -14.77
C VAL A 152 -3.17 6.43 -13.29
N GLU A 153 -4.37 6.83 -12.93
CA GLU A 153 -4.86 6.86 -11.54
C GLU A 153 -5.97 5.83 -11.41
N GLU A 154 -5.98 5.10 -10.30
CA GLU A 154 -7.08 4.17 -10.00
C GLU A 154 -7.91 4.68 -8.83
N THR A 155 -9.21 4.50 -8.94
CA THR A 155 -10.18 4.82 -7.89
C THR A 155 -11.11 3.63 -7.67
N THR A 156 -11.26 3.25 -6.41
CA THR A 156 -12.19 2.20 -6.00
C THR A 156 -13.46 2.85 -5.44
N ASN A 157 -14.58 2.66 -6.11
CA ASN A 157 -15.86 3.27 -5.78
C ASN A 157 -16.82 2.24 -5.19
N PRO A 158 -17.22 2.36 -3.90
CA PRO A 158 -18.24 1.49 -3.32
C PRO A 158 -19.56 1.60 -4.08
N VAL A 159 -20.20 0.46 -4.33
CA VAL A 159 -21.52 0.43 -4.97
C VAL A 159 -22.60 0.69 -3.92
N PRO A 160 -23.44 1.73 -4.08
CA PRO A 160 -24.49 2.04 -3.13
C PRO A 160 -25.43 0.84 -2.88
N GLY A 161 -25.69 0.54 -1.61
CA GLY A 161 -26.58 -0.57 -1.20
C GLY A 161 -25.95 -1.96 -1.20
N THR A 162 -24.67 -2.11 -1.58
CA THR A 162 -23.96 -3.39 -1.62
C THR A 162 -22.57 -3.21 -1.00
N PRO A 163 -22.40 -3.53 0.30
CA PRO A 163 -21.15 -3.23 1.03
C PRO A 163 -19.96 -4.06 0.58
N ASP A 164 -20.18 -5.11 -0.18
CA ASP A 164 -19.20 -6.07 -0.69
C ASP A 164 -18.86 -5.90 -2.18
N LEU A 165 -19.45 -4.88 -2.86
CA LEU A 165 -19.18 -4.60 -4.27
C LEU A 165 -18.54 -3.22 -4.46
N VAL A 166 -17.59 -3.19 -5.40
CA VAL A 166 -16.93 -1.95 -5.83
C VAL A 166 -16.86 -1.88 -7.35
N ASP A 167 -16.88 -0.66 -7.87
CA ASP A 167 -16.46 -0.37 -9.23
C ASP A 167 -15.04 0.17 -9.22
N LEU A 168 -14.24 -0.24 -10.19
CA LEU A 168 -12.88 0.26 -10.40
C LEU A 168 -12.86 1.20 -11.59
N ASP A 169 -12.40 2.43 -11.34
CA ASP A 169 -12.19 3.41 -12.39
C ASP A 169 -10.69 3.60 -12.59
N PHE A 170 -10.21 3.38 -13.80
CA PHE A 170 -8.88 3.77 -14.25
C PHE A 170 -8.99 5.08 -15.01
N ASP A 171 -8.58 6.18 -14.39
CA ASP A 171 -8.47 7.47 -15.04
C ASP A 171 -7.14 7.54 -15.79
N ILE A 172 -7.24 7.59 -17.11
CA ILE A 172 -6.11 7.49 -18.04
C ILE A 172 -5.89 8.84 -18.70
N LYS A 173 -4.70 9.40 -18.51
CA LYS A 173 -4.25 10.54 -19.27
C LYS A 173 -3.45 10.06 -20.47
N GLU A 174 -3.98 10.30 -21.67
CA GLU A 174 -3.30 10.01 -22.92
C GLU A 174 -2.12 10.97 -23.12
N GLY A 175 -0.99 10.44 -23.54
CA GLY A 175 0.18 11.21 -23.96
C GLY A 175 0.17 11.44 -25.47
N LEU A 176 0.82 12.50 -25.93
CA LEU A 176 1.00 12.71 -27.37
C LEU A 176 1.86 11.57 -27.96
N PRO A 177 1.43 10.93 -29.05
CA PRO A 177 2.24 9.92 -29.70
C PRO A 177 3.51 10.56 -30.28
N GLY A 178 4.65 10.24 -29.70
CA GLY A 178 5.95 10.44 -30.32
C GLY A 178 6.58 11.82 -30.23
N GLN A 179 7.28 12.09 -29.11
CA GLN A 179 8.53 12.81 -29.18
C GLN A 179 9.67 11.81 -28.94
N PHE A 180 10.02 11.05 -29.98
CA PHE A 180 11.36 10.47 -30.06
C PHE A 180 12.32 11.64 -30.33
N GLY A 181 12.88 12.18 -29.27
CA GLY A 181 14.01 13.11 -29.34
C GLY A 181 15.24 12.35 -29.82
N GLY A 182 15.37 12.17 -31.13
CA GLY A 182 16.60 11.75 -31.77
C GLY A 182 17.59 12.92 -31.64
N GLY A 183 18.44 12.92 -30.59
CA GLY A 183 19.61 13.75 -30.53
C GLY A 183 20.61 13.25 -31.55
N VAL A 184 20.71 13.88 -32.71
CA VAL A 184 21.84 13.71 -33.63
C VAL A 184 22.97 14.54 -33.05
N GLY A 185 23.90 13.86 -32.34
CA GLY A 185 25.19 14.44 -31.96
C GLY A 185 26.09 14.51 -33.21
N TYR A 186 26.53 15.71 -33.53
CA TYR A 186 27.71 15.96 -34.35
C TYR A 186 28.95 15.99 -33.47
#